data_5bcc9db7b43d4736610eb18b8f6564af
#
_entry.id   5bcc9db7b43d4736610eb18b8f6564af
#
_cell.length_a   1.000
_cell.length_b   1.000
_cell.length_c   1.000
_cell.angle_alpha   90.00
_cell.angle_beta   90.00
_cell.angle_gamma   90.00
#
_symmetry.space_group_name_H-M   'P 1'
#
loop_
_entity.id
_entity.type
_entity.pdbx_description
1 polymer ?
#
loop_
_entity_poly.entity_id
_entity_poly.type
_entity_poly.pdbx_seq_one_letter_code
_entity_poly.pdbx_strand_id
1 'polypeptide(L)'
;MARKRYPIGIQTFDKIRTEDRLYIDKTEYVYRMTHSDSNYIFLGRPRRFGKSLLVSTLQSYFEGKKELFNGLAIEKLEQDWTEYPVLHFSMAMGKHMEKEQLERYLLYIISLNEKKFGIENDAVDPNVRLANLIMDAYRQTGKKVVVLIDEYDAPLLDVAHEDDNLKDLRDIMRNFYSPLKDCDPYLRFVFFTGITKFSQLSIFSELKNITNISMNREYAGICGITKEELLTQMSDDIDELAKSQESTREVAVEELKMNYDGYHFSAQSPDVFNPFSLLNCFANQDFGSYWFASGTPTYLINMMRKFHVLPTTLGRMYAKSSAFDAPTENMTAITPLLYQSGYLTIKDYDKTSKLYTLDLPNKEIKVGLFESLLPNYLEGMFAQNGDVTIAQMSVLIRHDDMDGALQLLQTFLGTVPYCNVTNHEGHYQQMLFIIFSLLTGYVVDVEVHTSNGRVDIVLLTDIRLYIIELKLNRDAQTALLQINLKNYAQRFALCGKPIVKVGINFDSTLGNIEDWIIEEE
;
A
#
# COMPACT_ATOMS: atom_id res chain seq x y z
N MET A 1 -13.99 0.40 30.88
CA MET A 1 -12.79 -0.46 31.08
C MET A 1 -11.56 0.38 30.85
N ALA A 2 -10.40 0.04 31.42
CA ALA A 2 -9.16 0.74 31.06
C ALA A 2 -8.85 0.47 29.57
N ARG A 3 -8.46 1.51 28.83
CA ARG A 3 -8.11 1.42 27.41
C ARG A 3 -6.94 0.45 27.21
N LYS A 4 -7.07 -0.49 26.28
CA LYS A 4 -5.97 -1.38 25.90
C LYS A 4 -4.90 -0.62 25.14
N ARG A 5 -3.63 -0.94 25.38
CA ARG A 5 -2.51 -0.34 24.65
C ARG A 5 -2.49 -0.84 23.21
N TYR A 6 -2.18 0.03 22.27
CA TYR A 6 -2.02 -0.37 20.87
C TYR A 6 -0.75 -1.20 20.65
N PRO A 7 -0.79 -2.22 19.77
CA PRO A 7 0.36 -3.05 19.45
C PRO A 7 1.25 -2.42 18.36
N ILE A 8 1.51 -1.12 18.42
CA ILE A 8 2.34 -0.43 17.43
C ILE A 8 3.74 -1.02 17.43
N GLY A 9 4.18 -1.52 16.25
CA GLY A 9 5.49 -2.16 16.09
C GLY A 9 5.60 -3.58 16.67
N ILE A 10 4.52 -4.16 17.21
CA ILE A 10 4.51 -5.52 17.74
C ILE A 10 3.87 -6.46 16.73
N GLN A 11 4.61 -7.50 16.34
CA GLN A 11 4.20 -8.51 15.37
C GLN A 11 3.95 -9.88 16.02
N THR A 12 4.23 -10.03 17.30
CA THR A 12 4.16 -11.29 18.04
C THR A 12 2.82 -11.42 18.75
N PHE A 13 2.00 -12.37 18.31
CA PHE A 13 0.66 -12.62 18.86
C PHE A 13 0.70 -12.96 20.36
N ASP A 14 1.61 -13.86 20.76
CA ASP A 14 1.84 -14.21 22.17
C ASP A 14 2.04 -12.95 23.04
N LYS A 15 2.93 -12.05 22.63
CA LYS A 15 3.19 -10.79 23.36
C LYS A 15 1.97 -9.89 23.44
N ILE A 16 1.19 -9.78 22.35
CA ILE A 16 -0.03 -8.96 22.33
C ILE A 16 -1.05 -9.51 23.34
N ARG A 17 -1.21 -10.84 23.39
CA ARG A 17 -2.18 -11.49 24.27
C ARG A 17 -1.75 -11.49 25.73
N THR A 18 -0.49 -11.77 26.01
CA THR A 18 0.06 -11.80 27.38
C THR A 18 0.16 -10.41 28.04
N GLU A 19 0.41 -9.36 27.23
CA GLU A 19 0.45 -7.96 27.70
C GLU A 19 -0.94 -7.28 27.67
N ASP A 20 -2.01 -8.01 27.37
CA ASP A 20 -3.40 -7.51 27.23
C ASP A 20 -3.51 -6.26 26.34
N ARG A 21 -2.85 -6.29 25.17
CA ARG A 21 -2.94 -5.22 24.17
C ARG A 21 -4.17 -5.38 23.29
N LEU A 22 -4.52 -4.31 22.57
CA LEU A 22 -5.59 -4.37 21.59
C LEU A 22 -5.24 -5.40 20.49
N TYR A 23 -6.15 -6.33 20.25
CA TYR A 23 -6.08 -7.29 19.16
C TYR A 23 -7.40 -7.27 18.40
N ILE A 24 -7.36 -6.88 17.14
CA ILE A 24 -8.54 -7.00 16.26
C ILE A 24 -8.63 -8.46 15.83
N ASP A 25 -9.69 -9.12 16.25
CA ASP A 25 -9.80 -10.57 16.11
C ASP A 25 -9.97 -11.02 14.66
N LYS A 26 -8.96 -11.72 14.16
CA LYS A 26 -8.92 -12.34 12.82
C LYS A 26 -8.90 -13.87 12.90
N THR A 27 -9.15 -14.45 14.05
CA THR A 27 -8.95 -15.89 14.28
C THR A 27 -9.99 -16.77 13.60
N GLU A 28 -11.16 -16.23 13.23
CA GLU A 28 -12.10 -16.94 12.36
C GLU A 28 -11.47 -17.26 10.98
N TYR A 29 -10.70 -16.31 10.41
CA TYR A 29 -9.96 -16.56 9.16
C TYR A 29 -8.87 -17.61 9.34
N VAL A 30 -8.19 -17.65 10.50
CA VAL A 30 -7.21 -18.68 10.85
C VAL A 30 -7.88 -20.05 10.82
N TYR A 31 -9.01 -20.21 11.52
CA TYR A 31 -9.77 -21.46 11.53
C TYR A 31 -10.18 -21.90 10.13
N ARG A 32 -10.81 -20.98 9.37
CA ARG A 32 -11.25 -21.25 7.99
C ARG A 32 -10.11 -21.67 7.07
N MET A 33 -8.96 -21.02 7.18
CA MET A 33 -7.79 -21.29 6.36
C MET A 33 -7.16 -22.65 6.70
N THR A 34 -7.03 -22.98 7.98
CA THR A 34 -6.40 -24.24 8.45
C THR A 34 -7.29 -25.46 8.28
N HIS A 35 -8.59 -25.25 8.03
CA HIS A 35 -9.61 -26.30 7.75
C HIS A 35 -10.08 -26.26 6.28
N SER A 36 -9.40 -25.52 5.40
CA SER A 36 -9.68 -25.54 3.97
C SER A 36 -9.16 -26.80 3.29
N ASP A 37 -9.62 -27.06 2.05
CA ASP A 37 -9.16 -28.19 1.25
C ASP A 37 -7.69 -28.08 0.81
N SER A 38 -7.06 -26.92 0.98
CA SER A 38 -5.67 -26.69 0.60
C SER A 38 -4.75 -26.60 1.81
N ASN A 39 -3.68 -27.39 1.78
CA ASN A 39 -2.62 -27.32 2.80
C ASN A 39 -1.50 -26.33 2.44
N TYR A 40 -1.47 -25.79 1.24
CA TYR A 40 -0.47 -24.84 0.76
C TYR A 40 -1.16 -23.54 0.40
N ILE A 41 -0.89 -22.48 1.15
CA ILE A 41 -1.59 -21.21 1.03
C ILE A 41 -0.60 -20.06 0.85
N PHE A 42 -0.92 -19.17 -0.09
CA PHE A 42 -0.23 -17.92 -0.31
C PHE A 42 -1.14 -16.73 -0.05
N LEU A 43 -0.64 -15.75 0.71
CA LEU A 43 -1.29 -14.46 0.97
C LEU A 43 -0.35 -13.30 0.66
N GLY A 44 -0.64 -12.54 -0.37
CA GLY A 44 -0.03 -11.24 -0.66
C GLY A 44 -0.83 -10.10 -0.04
N ARG A 45 -0.16 -9.18 0.66
CA ARG A 45 -0.73 -7.92 1.17
C ARG A 45 0.35 -6.84 1.18
N PRO A 46 0.00 -5.56 1.07
CA PRO A 46 0.96 -4.47 1.21
C PRO A 46 1.72 -4.52 2.54
N ARG A 47 2.79 -3.73 2.65
CA ARG A 47 3.51 -3.56 3.92
C ARG A 47 2.58 -3.00 4.99
N ARG A 48 2.83 -3.34 6.26
CA ARG A 48 2.10 -2.83 7.44
C ARG A 48 0.63 -3.24 7.55
N PHE A 49 0.19 -4.27 6.82
CA PHE A 49 -1.18 -4.81 6.91
C PHE A 49 -1.37 -5.92 7.94
N GLY A 50 -0.34 -6.29 8.70
CA GLY A 50 -0.45 -7.30 9.76
C GLY A 50 -0.14 -8.73 9.32
N LYS A 51 0.56 -8.93 8.17
CA LYS A 51 0.99 -10.26 7.69
C LYS A 51 1.80 -11.05 8.72
N SER A 52 2.85 -10.44 9.27
CA SER A 52 3.72 -11.08 10.27
C SER A 52 2.98 -11.40 11.58
N LEU A 53 1.99 -10.57 11.95
CA LEU A 53 1.11 -10.89 13.07
C LEU A 53 0.24 -12.11 12.77
N LEU A 54 -0.29 -12.24 11.55
CA LEU A 54 -1.03 -13.42 11.12
C LEU A 54 -0.13 -14.68 11.15
N VAL A 55 1.11 -14.59 10.68
CA VAL A 55 2.11 -15.69 10.78
C VAL A 55 2.34 -16.09 12.22
N SER A 56 2.53 -15.10 13.12
CA SER A 56 2.70 -15.37 14.56
C SER A 56 1.45 -15.96 15.21
N THR A 57 0.24 -15.56 14.75
CA THR A 57 -1.03 -16.14 15.20
C THR A 57 -1.14 -17.62 14.77
N LEU A 58 -0.81 -17.92 13.50
CA LEU A 58 -0.75 -19.28 12.98
C LEU A 58 0.26 -20.14 13.74
N GLN A 59 1.44 -19.58 14.03
CA GLN A 59 2.44 -20.26 14.83
C GLN A 59 1.90 -20.65 16.20
N SER A 60 1.30 -19.71 16.94
CA SER A 60 0.72 -19.98 18.26
C SER A 60 -0.43 -21.00 18.20
N TYR A 61 -1.24 -20.94 17.13
CA TYR A 61 -2.33 -21.89 16.89
C TYR A 61 -1.79 -23.31 16.69
N PHE A 62 -0.83 -23.51 15.79
CA PHE A 62 -0.26 -24.83 15.53
C PHE A 62 0.68 -25.34 16.63
N GLU A 63 1.22 -24.45 17.47
CA GLU A 63 1.93 -24.85 18.69
C GLU A 63 0.97 -25.23 19.85
N GLY A 64 -0.35 -25.24 19.61
CA GLY A 64 -1.36 -25.67 20.58
C GLY A 64 -1.55 -24.73 21.77
N LYS A 65 -1.15 -23.45 21.68
CA LYS A 65 -1.22 -22.46 22.78
C LYS A 65 -2.63 -21.93 22.98
N LYS A 66 -3.55 -22.82 23.34
CA LYS A 66 -4.99 -22.54 23.47
C LYS A 66 -5.30 -21.32 24.33
N GLU A 67 -4.57 -21.13 25.43
CA GLU A 67 -4.76 -20.05 26.39
C GLU A 67 -4.64 -18.63 25.78
N LEU A 68 -3.85 -18.49 24.71
CA LEU A 68 -3.71 -17.21 24.00
C LEU A 68 -4.96 -16.84 23.19
N PHE A 69 -5.81 -17.80 22.90
CA PHE A 69 -7.00 -17.63 22.07
C PHE A 69 -8.29 -17.45 22.89
N ASN A 70 -8.19 -17.45 24.23
CA ASN A 70 -9.33 -17.24 25.11
C ASN A 70 -10.06 -15.92 24.78
N GLY A 71 -11.38 -15.99 24.61
CA GLY A 71 -12.23 -14.85 24.24
C GLY A 71 -12.21 -14.46 22.77
N LEU A 72 -11.47 -15.17 21.90
CA LEU A 72 -11.44 -14.95 20.46
C LEU A 72 -12.41 -15.89 19.73
N ALA A 73 -12.77 -15.53 18.49
CA ALA A 73 -13.74 -16.28 17.69
C ALA A 73 -13.38 -17.76 17.52
N ILE A 74 -12.10 -18.09 17.32
CA ILE A 74 -11.60 -19.45 17.12
C ILE A 74 -11.83 -20.37 18.34
N GLU A 75 -11.91 -19.80 19.55
CA GLU A 75 -12.16 -20.60 20.76
C GLU A 75 -13.45 -21.41 20.68
N LYS A 76 -14.47 -20.88 19.99
CA LYS A 76 -15.76 -21.54 19.79
C LYS A 76 -15.79 -22.49 18.59
N LEU A 77 -14.84 -22.32 17.68
CA LEU A 77 -14.78 -23.08 16.43
C LEU A 77 -13.86 -24.29 16.54
N GLU A 78 -12.70 -24.12 17.22
CA GLU A 78 -11.69 -25.16 17.34
C GLU A 78 -11.90 -26.00 18.59
N GLN A 79 -11.93 -27.34 18.39
CA GLN A 79 -12.11 -28.30 19.48
C GLN A 79 -10.82 -29.04 19.79
N ASP A 80 -10.01 -29.32 18.76
CA ASP A 80 -8.90 -30.26 18.81
C ASP A 80 -7.53 -29.60 18.89
N TRP A 81 -7.31 -28.63 19.68
CA TRP A 81 -6.05 -27.85 19.82
C TRP A 81 -4.77 -28.72 19.72
N THR A 82 -4.60 -29.36 18.57
CA THR A 82 -3.49 -30.29 18.31
C THR A 82 -2.20 -29.51 18.13
N GLU A 83 -1.19 -29.87 18.93
CA GLU A 83 0.17 -29.34 18.79
C GLU A 83 0.89 -29.99 17.61
N TYR A 84 1.53 -29.18 16.75
CA TYR A 84 2.35 -29.60 15.62
C TYR A 84 3.75 -28.99 15.72
N PRO A 85 4.80 -29.65 15.18
CA PRO A 85 6.10 -29.00 15.02
C PRO A 85 6.00 -27.88 13.98
N VAL A 86 6.33 -26.66 14.39
CA VAL A 86 6.26 -25.45 13.53
C VAL A 86 7.66 -24.97 13.20
N LEU A 87 7.98 -24.94 11.92
CA LEU A 87 9.16 -24.31 11.34
C LEU A 87 8.76 -22.93 10.83
N HIS A 88 9.37 -21.88 11.38
CA HIS A 88 9.12 -20.50 10.98
C HIS A 88 10.37 -19.89 10.34
N PHE A 89 10.23 -19.37 9.12
CA PHE A 89 11.27 -18.72 8.35
C PHE A 89 10.84 -17.29 8.03
N SER A 90 11.56 -16.30 8.57
CA SER A 90 11.39 -14.90 8.20
C SER A 90 12.49 -14.49 7.22
N MET A 91 12.11 -13.98 6.07
CA MET A 91 13.05 -13.48 5.04
C MET A 91 13.34 -11.98 5.18
N ALA A 92 12.80 -11.32 6.21
CA ALA A 92 12.87 -9.86 6.41
C ALA A 92 14.31 -9.29 6.49
N MET A 93 15.29 -10.09 6.92
CA MET A 93 16.68 -9.68 7.01
C MET A 93 17.46 -9.84 5.69
N GLY A 94 16.85 -10.46 4.67
CA GLY A 94 17.46 -10.76 3.38
C GLY A 94 17.44 -9.59 2.40
N LYS A 95 17.98 -8.41 2.78
CA LYS A 95 17.99 -7.20 1.95
C LYS A 95 19.32 -6.96 1.30
N HIS A 96 19.31 -6.50 0.03
CA HIS A 96 20.52 -6.13 -0.75
C HIS A 96 21.63 -7.18 -0.69
N MET A 97 21.27 -8.45 -0.85
CA MET A 97 22.22 -9.55 -0.77
C MET A 97 22.74 -9.92 -2.16
N GLU A 98 24.02 -10.32 -2.18
CA GLU A 98 24.58 -11.09 -3.27
C GLU A 98 24.34 -12.59 -3.04
N LYS A 99 24.60 -13.41 -4.06
CA LYS A 99 24.38 -14.85 -4.08
C LYS A 99 24.87 -15.55 -2.81
N GLU A 100 26.15 -15.41 -2.49
CA GLU A 100 26.78 -16.10 -1.36
C GLU A 100 26.29 -15.59 0.01
N GLN A 101 25.83 -14.35 0.05
CA GLN A 101 25.21 -13.80 1.26
C GLN A 101 23.84 -14.41 1.50
N LEU A 102 23.02 -14.55 0.44
CA LEU A 102 21.71 -15.17 0.55
C LEU A 102 21.83 -16.65 0.97
N GLU A 103 22.74 -17.42 0.38
CA GLU A 103 22.96 -18.83 0.75
C GLU A 103 23.35 -18.95 2.25
N ARG A 104 24.28 -18.13 2.73
CA ARG A 104 24.64 -18.12 4.17
C ARG A 104 23.47 -17.71 5.05
N TYR A 105 22.65 -16.77 4.60
CA TYR A 105 21.47 -16.35 5.34
C TYR A 105 20.42 -17.47 5.42
N LEU A 106 20.18 -18.19 4.34
CA LEU A 106 19.27 -19.34 4.34
C LEU A 106 19.74 -20.43 5.30
N LEU A 107 21.05 -20.76 5.31
CA LEU A 107 21.62 -21.70 6.26
C LEU A 107 21.46 -21.20 7.72
N TYR A 108 21.61 -19.89 7.95
CA TYR A 108 21.41 -19.31 9.28
C TYR A 108 19.97 -19.48 9.77
N ILE A 109 18.96 -19.12 8.96
CA ILE A 109 17.54 -19.26 9.39
C ILE A 109 17.11 -20.72 9.56
N ILE A 110 17.67 -21.65 8.79
CA ILE A 110 17.49 -23.08 9.03
C ILE A 110 18.07 -23.45 10.40
N SER A 111 19.30 -23.03 10.71
CA SER A 111 19.99 -23.35 11.97
C SER A 111 19.20 -22.90 13.21
N LEU A 112 18.41 -21.81 13.10
CA LEU A 112 17.56 -21.36 14.21
C LEU A 112 16.45 -22.37 14.52
N ASN A 113 15.84 -22.94 13.49
CA ASN A 113 14.82 -23.98 13.64
C ASN A 113 15.44 -25.32 14.09
N GLU A 114 16.61 -25.69 13.57
CA GLU A 114 17.34 -26.89 14.02
C GLU A 114 17.64 -26.84 15.53
N LYS A 115 18.14 -25.69 16.01
CA LYS A 115 18.36 -25.47 17.45
C LYS A 115 17.09 -25.61 18.28
N LYS A 116 15.95 -25.10 17.76
CA LYS A 116 14.64 -25.21 18.43
C LYS A 116 14.25 -26.67 18.66
N PHE A 117 14.56 -27.56 17.70
CA PHE A 117 14.22 -28.98 17.78
C PHE A 117 15.39 -29.87 18.24
N GLY A 118 16.57 -29.31 18.52
CA GLY A 118 17.76 -30.09 18.87
C GLY A 118 18.22 -31.01 17.74
N ILE A 119 18.03 -30.62 16.48
CA ILE A 119 18.42 -31.35 15.28
C ILE A 119 19.83 -30.94 14.89
N GLU A 120 20.71 -31.90 14.67
CA GLU A 120 22.04 -31.70 14.09
C GLU A 120 22.01 -32.08 12.61
N ASN A 121 22.47 -31.19 11.73
CA ASN A 121 22.48 -31.38 10.29
C ASN A 121 23.73 -30.73 9.70
N ASP A 122 24.55 -31.51 9.02
CA ASP A 122 25.82 -31.13 8.42
C ASP A 122 25.72 -30.84 6.90
N ALA A 123 24.53 -30.94 6.32
CA ALA A 123 24.31 -30.62 4.91
C ALA A 123 24.69 -29.16 4.64
N VAL A 124 25.45 -28.96 3.57
CA VAL A 124 25.96 -27.62 3.16
C VAL A 124 24.97 -26.89 2.25
N ASP A 125 24.12 -27.62 1.53
CA ASP A 125 23.13 -27.06 0.60
C ASP A 125 21.83 -26.71 1.34
N PRO A 126 21.35 -25.46 1.26
CA PRO A 126 20.16 -25.01 2.01
C PRO A 126 18.89 -25.85 1.72
N ASN A 127 18.69 -26.29 0.49
CA ASN A 127 17.53 -27.12 0.11
C ASN A 127 17.59 -28.51 0.74
N VAL A 128 18.73 -29.19 0.70
CA VAL A 128 18.92 -30.50 1.33
C VAL A 128 18.74 -30.39 2.84
N ARG A 129 19.30 -29.35 3.43
CA ARG A 129 19.22 -29.09 4.86
C ARG A 129 17.79 -28.81 5.32
N LEU A 130 16.99 -28.08 4.52
CA LEU A 130 15.56 -27.86 4.77
C LEU A 130 14.77 -29.18 4.71
N ALA A 131 15.03 -30.03 3.71
CA ALA A 131 14.37 -31.34 3.59
C ALA A 131 14.65 -32.21 4.81
N ASN A 132 15.91 -32.31 5.23
CA ASN A 132 16.32 -33.06 6.40
C ASN A 132 15.62 -32.54 7.67
N LEU A 133 15.60 -31.21 7.87
CA LEU A 133 14.93 -30.59 9.01
C LEU A 133 13.44 -30.96 9.09
N ILE A 134 12.72 -30.93 7.96
CA ILE A 134 11.31 -31.34 7.91
C ILE A 134 11.14 -32.81 8.29
N MET A 135 11.93 -33.70 7.68
CA MET A 135 11.86 -35.13 7.94
C MET A 135 12.22 -35.48 9.38
N ASP A 136 13.23 -34.82 9.94
CA ASP A 136 13.69 -35.11 11.31
C ASP A 136 12.72 -34.57 12.36
N ALA A 137 12.14 -33.37 12.13
CA ALA A 137 11.07 -32.86 12.98
C ALA A 137 9.83 -33.80 12.99
N TYR A 138 9.47 -34.36 11.82
CA TYR A 138 8.42 -35.37 11.72
C TYR A 138 8.78 -36.65 12.48
N ARG A 139 10.01 -37.16 12.29
CA ARG A 139 10.47 -38.40 12.97
C ARG A 139 10.49 -38.25 14.49
N GLN A 140 10.94 -37.11 15.01
CA GLN A 140 11.01 -36.85 16.45
C GLN A 140 9.63 -36.75 17.10
N THR A 141 8.68 -36.09 16.41
CA THR A 141 7.37 -35.81 17.01
C THR A 141 6.28 -36.79 16.63
N GLY A 142 6.46 -37.57 15.57
CA GLY A 142 5.43 -38.41 14.97
C GLY A 142 4.26 -37.63 14.36
N LYS A 143 4.37 -36.29 14.29
CA LYS A 143 3.33 -35.41 13.80
C LYS A 143 3.81 -34.66 12.55
N LYS A 144 2.88 -34.42 11.62
CA LYS A 144 3.16 -33.66 10.41
C LYS A 144 3.63 -32.24 10.75
N VAL A 145 4.55 -31.72 9.96
CA VAL A 145 5.24 -30.44 10.17
C VAL A 145 4.44 -29.29 9.56
N VAL A 146 4.41 -28.15 10.23
CA VAL A 146 3.89 -26.88 9.72
C VAL A 146 5.07 -26.00 9.31
N VAL A 147 5.01 -25.42 8.12
CA VAL A 147 6.02 -24.50 7.59
C VAL A 147 5.40 -23.14 7.35
N LEU A 148 5.89 -22.12 8.05
CA LEU A 148 5.45 -20.73 7.93
C LEU A 148 6.59 -19.87 7.37
N ILE A 149 6.36 -19.22 6.24
CA ILE A 149 7.35 -18.40 5.54
C ILE A 149 6.83 -16.96 5.44
N ASP A 150 7.45 -16.07 6.19
CA ASP A 150 7.11 -14.65 6.21
C ASP A 150 8.05 -13.84 5.32
N GLU A 151 7.49 -12.87 4.57
CA GLU A 151 8.20 -11.99 3.65
C GLU A 151 9.07 -12.76 2.62
N TYR A 152 8.50 -13.84 2.03
CA TYR A 152 9.23 -14.76 1.15
C TYR A 152 9.94 -14.06 -0.03
N ASP A 153 9.46 -12.90 -0.43
CA ASP A 153 9.91 -12.10 -1.56
C ASP A 153 10.91 -10.99 -1.18
N ALA A 154 11.19 -10.78 0.12
CA ALA A 154 12.05 -9.71 0.58
C ALA A 154 13.48 -9.74 -0.04
N PRO A 155 14.15 -10.89 -0.21
CA PRO A 155 15.46 -10.94 -0.86
C PRO A 155 15.47 -10.47 -2.32
N LEU A 156 14.33 -10.55 -3.00
CA LEU A 156 14.21 -10.24 -4.42
C LEU A 156 13.71 -8.82 -4.68
N LEU A 157 12.92 -8.25 -3.75
CA LEU A 157 12.31 -6.93 -3.93
C LEU A 157 13.35 -5.81 -4.02
N ASP A 158 14.38 -5.86 -3.20
CA ASP A 158 15.37 -4.79 -3.12
C ASP A 158 16.32 -4.78 -4.34
N VAL A 159 16.49 -5.91 -5.02
CA VAL A 159 17.33 -6.07 -6.22
C VAL A 159 16.51 -6.18 -7.51
N ALA A 160 15.23 -5.96 -7.47
CA ALA A 160 14.34 -6.12 -8.64
C ALA A 160 14.65 -5.13 -9.80
N HIS A 161 15.51 -4.14 -9.58
CA HIS A 161 16.04 -3.24 -10.61
C HIS A 161 17.39 -3.68 -11.19
N GLU A 162 18.01 -4.74 -10.65
CA GLU A 162 19.32 -5.29 -11.00
C GLU A 162 19.13 -6.64 -11.70
N ASP A 163 18.96 -6.65 -13.01
CA ASP A 163 18.49 -7.83 -13.77
C ASP A 163 19.36 -9.09 -13.57
N ASP A 164 20.69 -8.97 -13.50
CA ASP A 164 21.59 -10.13 -13.33
C ASP A 164 21.53 -10.69 -11.89
N ASN A 165 21.63 -9.82 -10.87
CA ASN A 165 21.58 -10.22 -9.48
C ASN A 165 20.21 -10.83 -9.12
N LEU A 166 19.12 -10.22 -9.60
CA LEU A 166 17.76 -10.73 -9.43
C LEU A 166 17.62 -12.17 -9.93
N LYS A 167 18.21 -12.50 -11.09
CA LYS A 167 18.15 -13.85 -11.66
C LYS A 167 18.84 -14.87 -10.74
N ASP A 168 20.03 -14.56 -10.25
CA ASP A 168 20.79 -15.47 -9.39
C ASP A 168 20.10 -15.71 -8.05
N LEU A 169 19.64 -14.63 -7.41
CA LEU A 169 18.92 -14.75 -6.12
C LEU A 169 17.60 -15.52 -6.29
N ARG A 170 16.91 -15.33 -7.39
CA ARG A 170 15.69 -16.07 -7.72
C ARG A 170 15.93 -17.57 -7.83
N ASP A 171 17.00 -17.98 -8.52
CA ASP A 171 17.34 -19.40 -8.71
C ASP A 171 17.69 -20.06 -7.36
N ILE A 172 18.36 -19.34 -6.46
CA ILE A 172 18.64 -19.79 -5.09
C ILE A 172 17.33 -19.97 -4.31
N MET A 173 16.45 -18.97 -4.32
CA MET A 173 15.18 -19.04 -3.61
C MET A 173 14.28 -20.17 -4.13
N ARG A 174 14.28 -20.38 -5.45
CA ARG A 174 13.58 -21.50 -6.07
C ARG A 174 14.10 -22.84 -5.57
N ASN A 175 15.41 -23.03 -5.56
CA ASN A 175 16.04 -24.25 -5.05
C ASN A 175 15.71 -24.45 -3.56
N PHE A 176 15.76 -23.39 -2.77
CA PHE A 176 15.47 -23.43 -1.34
C PHE A 176 14.04 -23.94 -1.04
N TYR A 177 13.04 -23.52 -1.83
CA TYR A 177 11.66 -23.95 -1.59
C TYR A 177 11.27 -25.27 -2.27
N SER A 178 12.09 -25.79 -3.21
CA SER A 178 11.77 -27.00 -3.98
C SER A 178 11.47 -28.24 -3.10
N PRO A 179 12.15 -28.46 -1.94
CA PRO A 179 11.90 -29.62 -1.10
C PRO A 179 10.49 -29.69 -0.50
N LEU A 180 9.78 -28.55 -0.42
CA LEU A 180 8.41 -28.54 0.13
C LEU A 180 7.45 -29.44 -0.67
N LYS A 181 7.72 -29.63 -1.96
CA LYS A 181 6.95 -30.54 -2.80
C LYS A 181 7.22 -32.02 -2.45
N ASP A 182 8.48 -32.37 -2.33
CA ASP A 182 8.87 -33.76 -2.09
C ASP A 182 8.61 -34.17 -0.63
N CYS A 183 8.58 -33.20 0.28
CA CYS A 183 8.23 -33.37 1.69
C CYS A 183 6.72 -33.35 1.97
N ASP A 184 5.84 -33.29 0.96
CA ASP A 184 4.37 -33.27 1.12
C ASP A 184 3.83 -34.34 2.09
N PRO A 185 4.29 -35.62 2.07
CA PRO A 185 3.81 -36.63 3.02
C PRO A 185 4.05 -36.28 4.50
N TYR A 186 5.04 -35.42 4.78
CA TYR A 186 5.43 -35.00 6.13
C TYR A 186 4.81 -33.67 6.54
N LEU A 187 4.16 -32.93 5.61
CA LEU A 187 3.64 -31.59 5.85
C LEU A 187 2.15 -31.60 6.22
N ARG A 188 1.79 -30.82 7.23
CA ARG A 188 0.41 -30.53 7.65
C ARG A 188 -0.12 -29.28 6.98
N PHE A 189 0.71 -28.22 6.91
CA PHE A 189 0.33 -26.92 6.42
C PHE A 189 1.56 -26.12 6.01
N VAL A 190 1.47 -25.41 4.89
CA VAL A 190 2.52 -24.51 4.39
C VAL A 190 1.89 -23.16 4.08
N PHE A 191 2.41 -22.10 4.69
CA PHE A 191 1.92 -20.76 4.50
C PHE A 191 3.03 -19.84 4.04
N PHE A 192 2.78 -19.17 2.91
CA PHE A 192 3.65 -18.13 2.38
C PHE A 192 2.98 -16.78 2.49
N THR A 193 3.72 -15.78 2.92
CA THR A 193 3.27 -14.40 2.83
C THR A 193 4.38 -13.47 2.35
N GLY A 194 3.96 -12.42 1.63
CA GLY A 194 4.84 -11.41 1.04
C GLY A 194 4.07 -10.21 0.54
N ILE A 195 4.73 -9.34 -0.17
CA ILE A 195 4.13 -8.17 -0.84
C ILE A 195 3.72 -8.57 -2.25
N THR A 196 4.67 -9.12 -3.02
CA THR A 196 4.49 -9.44 -4.43
C THR A 196 4.24 -10.93 -4.62
N LYS A 197 3.51 -11.27 -5.68
CA LYS A 197 3.45 -12.63 -6.18
C LYS A 197 4.46 -12.74 -7.33
N PHE A 198 5.65 -13.21 -7.04
CA PHE A 198 6.61 -13.59 -8.08
C PHE A 198 6.13 -14.88 -8.77
N SER A 199 5.22 -14.74 -9.74
CA SER A 199 4.56 -15.87 -10.39
C SER A 199 5.51 -16.74 -11.23
N GLN A 200 6.69 -16.24 -11.56
CA GLN A 200 7.72 -16.98 -12.29
C GLN A 200 8.90 -17.44 -11.40
N LEU A 201 8.91 -17.09 -10.12
CA LEU A 201 9.56 -18.02 -9.24
C LEU A 201 8.84 -19.33 -9.50
N SER A 202 9.49 -20.24 -10.20
CA SER A 202 8.97 -21.58 -10.45
C SER A 202 8.61 -22.35 -9.17
N ILE A 203 8.72 -21.71 -7.98
CA ILE A 203 8.10 -22.15 -6.73
C ILE A 203 6.61 -22.41 -6.94
N PHE A 204 5.86 -21.43 -7.51
CA PHE A 204 4.44 -21.58 -7.78
C PHE A 204 4.15 -22.51 -8.98
N SER A 205 5.12 -22.71 -9.89
CA SER A 205 4.99 -23.67 -10.97
C SER A 205 5.40 -25.10 -10.55
N GLU A 206 6.27 -25.23 -9.59
CA GLU A 206 6.68 -26.52 -8.99
C GLU A 206 5.72 -26.96 -7.89
N LEU A 207 5.30 -26.05 -7.02
CA LEU A 207 4.25 -26.27 -6.01
C LEU A 207 2.87 -25.97 -6.64
N LYS A 208 2.44 -26.81 -7.59
CA LYS A 208 1.15 -26.65 -8.30
C LYS A 208 -0.09 -26.61 -7.39
N ASN A 209 0.07 -26.93 -6.13
CA ASN A 209 -0.98 -27.03 -5.11
C ASN A 209 -1.14 -25.75 -4.28
N ILE A 210 -0.36 -24.68 -4.53
CA ILE A 210 -0.50 -23.44 -3.75
C ILE A 210 -1.80 -22.73 -4.12
N THR A 211 -2.67 -22.57 -3.16
CA THR A 211 -3.89 -21.77 -3.25
C THR A 211 -3.56 -20.31 -2.92
N ASN A 212 -3.69 -19.43 -3.91
CA ASN A 212 -3.55 -17.98 -3.70
C ASN A 212 -4.86 -17.39 -3.20
N ILE A 213 -4.87 -16.94 -1.94
CA ILE A 213 -6.06 -16.33 -1.31
C ILE A 213 -6.03 -14.79 -1.34
N SER A 214 -5.04 -14.17 -1.98
CA SER A 214 -4.85 -12.71 -1.95
C SER A 214 -6.05 -11.93 -2.51
N MET A 215 -6.71 -12.46 -3.55
CA MET A 215 -7.90 -11.85 -4.15
C MET A 215 -9.20 -12.64 -3.85
N ASN A 216 -9.12 -13.61 -2.95
CA ASN A 216 -10.30 -14.37 -2.57
C ASN A 216 -11.18 -13.53 -1.62
N ARG A 217 -12.47 -13.41 -1.98
CA ARG A 217 -13.48 -12.64 -1.23
C ARG A 217 -13.57 -13.08 0.24
N GLU A 218 -13.47 -14.36 0.51
CA GLU A 218 -13.59 -14.92 1.86
C GLU A 218 -12.45 -14.51 2.80
N TYR A 219 -11.30 -14.11 2.23
CA TYR A 219 -10.10 -13.71 2.97
C TYR A 219 -9.76 -12.23 2.78
N ALA A 220 -10.66 -11.44 2.21
CA ALA A 220 -10.37 -10.02 1.93
C ALA A 220 -10.08 -9.22 3.21
N GLY A 221 -10.79 -9.54 4.30
CA GLY A 221 -10.62 -8.88 5.60
C GLY A 221 -9.60 -9.54 6.55
N ILE A 222 -8.86 -10.57 6.11
CA ILE A 222 -7.90 -11.31 6.98
C ILE A 222 -6.76 -10.41 7.51
N CYS A 223 -6.37 -9.43 6.72
CA CYS A 223 -5.42 -8.36 7.07
C CYS A 223 -6.08 -7.01 6.80
N GLY A 224 -5.73 -6.00 7.60
CA GLY A 224 -6.43 -4.72 7.60
C GLY A 224 -7.53 -4.67 8.66
N ILE A 225 -8.18 -3.53 8.80
CA ILE A 225 -9.30 -3.32 9.74
C ILE A 225 -10.52 -2.93 8.92
N THR A 226 -11.62 -3.66 9.04
CA THR A 226 -12.86 -3.34 8.36
C THR A 226 -13.59 -2.18 9.07
N LYS A 227 -14.51 -1.51 8.36
CA LYS A 227 -15.36 -0.48 8.96
C LYS A 227 -16.17 -1.02 10.15
N GLU A 228 -16.66 -2.24 10.06
CA GLU A 228 -17.41 -2.88 11.13
C GLU A 228 -16.53 -3.09 12.38
N GLU A 229 -15.32 -3.61 12.20
CA GLU A 229 -14.35 -3.79 13.28
C GLU A 229 -13.95 -2.45 13.91
N LEU A 230 -13.72 -1.42 13.11
CA LEU A 230 -13.46 -0.06 13.59
C LEU A 230 -14.60 0.45 14.48
N LEU A 231 -15.85 0.38 14.01
CA LEU A 231 -17.00 0.93 14.71
C LEU A 231 -17.38 0.13 15.98
N THR A 232 -17.07 -1.18 16.01
CA THR A 232 -17.43 -2.06 17.14
C THR A 232 -16.32 -2.23 18.16
N GLN A 233 -15.06 -2.39 17.72
CA GLN A 233 -13.94 -2.70 18.61
C GLN A 233 -13.11 -1.47 18.99
N MET A 234 -13.27 -0.34 18.27
CA MET A 234 -12.51 0.90 18.48
C MET A 234 -13.45 2.12 18.66
N SER A 235 -14.67 1.88 19.15
CA SER A 235 -15.69 2.91 19.34
C SER A 235 -15.22 4.04 20.24
N ASP A 236 -14.65 3.70 21.39
CA ASP A 236 -14.16 4.68 22.38
C ASP A 236 -12.97 5.49 21.82
N ASP A 237 -12.14 4.86 20.98
CA ASP A 237 -10.99 5.52 20.33
C ASP A 237 -11.44 6.59 19.33
N ILE A 238 -12.54 6.33 18.59
CA ILE A 238 -13.14 7.31 17.68
C ILE A 238 -13.66 8.52 18.47
N ASP A 239 -14.33 8.29 19.60
CA ASP A 239 -14.90 9.37 20.42
C ASP A 239 -13.80 10.25 21.04
N GLU A 240 -12.68 9.64 21.46
CA GLU A 240 -11.52 10.38 21.95
C GLU A 240 -10.87 11.21 20.85
N LEU A 241 -10.70 10.63 19.64
CA LEU A 241 -10.14 11.34 18.49
C LEU A 241 -11.04 12.53 18.10
N ALA A 242 -12.35 12.33 18.00
CA ALA A 242 -13.31 13.40 17.70
C ALA A 242 -13.19 14.56 18.69
N LYS A 243 -13.10 14.24 19.99
CA LYS A 243 -12.92 15.23 21.05
C LYS A 243 -11.59 15.97 20.94
N SER A 244 -10.50 15.26 20.65
CA SER A 244 -9.16 15.84 20.48
C SER A 244 -9.10 16.78 19.29
N GLN A 245 -9.85 16.46 18.21
CA GLN A 245 -9.93 17.25 16.97
C GLN A 245 -11.04 18.31 17.01
N GLU A 246 -11.68 18.54 18.18
CA GLU A 246 -12.80 19.47 18.34
C GLU A 246 -13.92 19.26 17.31
N SER A 247 -14.16 17.99 16.92
CA SER A 247 -15.09 17.60 15.86
C SER A 247 -16.17 16.65 16.39
N THR A 248 -17.13 16.27 15.51
CA THR A 248 -18.11 15.23 15.84
C THR A 248 -17.57 13.85 15.49
N ARG A 249 -18.17 12.80 16.08
CA ARG A 249 -17.84 11.40 15.77
C ARG A 249 -17.99 11.09 14.28
N GLU A 250 -19.04 11.61 13.65
CA GLU A 250 -19.33 11.39 12.22
C GLU A 250 -18.22 12.00 11.35
N VAL A 251 -17.77 13.22 11.68
CA VAL A 251 -16.66 13.89 10.99
C VAL A 251 -15.38 13.11 11.17
N ALA A 252 -15.05 12.69 12.40
CA ALA A 252 -13.85 11.89 12.66
C ALA A 252 -13.84 10.56 11.88
N VAL A 253 -15.00 9.88 11.77
CA VAL A 253 -15.12 8.64 10.98
C VAL A 253 -14.91 8.90 9.50
N GLU A 254 -15.47 9.98 8.93
CA GLU A 254 -15.25 10.30 7.52
C GLU A 254 -13.80 10.72 7.24
N GLU A 255 -13.17 11.45 8.16
CA GLU A 255 -11.74 11.76 8.05
C GLU A 255 -10.85 10.52 8.15
N LEU A 256 -11.14 9.58 9.04
CA LEU A 256 -10.46 8.29 9.13
C LEU A 256 -10.57 7.52 7.82
N LYS A 257 -11.77 7.49 7.21
CA LYS A 257 -11.96 6.84 5.91
C LYS A 257 -11.16 7.53 4.81
N MET A 258 -11.26 8.85 4.73
CA MET A 258 -10.57 9.62 3.70
C MET A 258 -9.05 9.42 3.77
N ASN A 259 -8.50 9.34 4.98
CA ASN A 259 -7.06 9.23 5.19
C ASN A 259 -6.53 7.80 5.09
N TYR A 260 -7.23 6.77 5.61
CA TYR A 260 -6.64 5.46 5.87
C TYR A 260 -7.41 4.25 5.33
N ASP A 261 -8.66 4.45 4.87
CA ASP A 261 -9.51 3.40 4.28
C ASP A 261 -9.24 3.22 2.77
N GLY A 262 -10.12 2.50 2.11
CA GLY A 262 -10.19 2.40 0.65
C GLY A 262 -9.31 1.32 0.05
N TYR A 263 -8.64 0.48 0.84
CA TYR A 263 -7.95 -0.71 0.32
C TYR A 263 -8.95 -1.83 0.06
N HIS A 264 -9.01 -2.28 -1.18
CA HIS A 264 -9.96 -3.27 -1.65
C HIS A 264 -9.21 -4.43 -2.33
N PHE A 265 -9.33 -5.63 -1.76
CA PHE A 265 -8.51 -6.78 -2.18
C PHE A 265 -9.27 -7.81 -3.02
N SER A 266 -10.57 -7.62 -3.25
CA SER A 266 -11.38 -8.49 -4.09
C SER A 266 -12.50 -7.70 -4.74
N ALA A 267 -12.95 -8.08 -5.93
CA ALA A 267 -14.02 -7.41 -6.68
C ALA A 267 -15.34 -7.21 -5.91
N GLN A 268 -15.57 -7.95 -4.83
CA GLN A 268 -16.81 -7.94 -4.05
C GLN A 268 -16.53 -8.08 -2.54
N SER A 269 -15.61 -7.32 -2.02
CA SER A 269 -15.28 -7.30 -0.59
C SER A 269 -15.52 -5.92 0.01
N PRO A 270 -15.62 -5.78 1.34
CA PRO A 270 -15.53 -4.48 1.97
C PRO A 270 -14.13 -3.89 1.78
N ASP A 271 -14.05 -2.56 1.86
CA ASP A 271 -12.79 -1.86 2.04
C ASP A 271 -12.21 -2.13 3.42
N VAL A 272 -10.89 -1.99 3.54
CA VAL A 272 -10.21 -2.09 4.81
C VAL A 272 -9.25 -0.92 5.02
N PHE A 273 -9.17 -0.48 6.26
CA PHE A 273 -8.20 0.51 6.73
C PHE A 273 -6.80 -0.09 6.81
N ASN A 274 -5.79 0.72 6.54
CA ASN A 274 -4.41 0.39 6.90
C ASN A 274 -4.27 0.34 8.43
N PRO A 275 -3.94 -0.83 9.03
CA PRO A 275 -3.89 -0.95 10.49
C PRO A 275 -2.80 -0.09 11.12
N PHE A 276 -1.66 0.06 10.44
CA PHE A 276 -0.54 0.83 10.98
C PHE A 276 -0.86 2.31 11.08
N SER A 277 -1.41 2.90 10.01
CA SER A 277 -1.78 4.31 10.00
C SER A 277 -2.93 4.59 10.96
N LEU A 278 -3.95 3.73 10.97
CA LEU A 278 -5.10 3.87 11.87
C LEU A 278 -4.68 3.83 13.35
N LEU A 279 -3.87 2.86 13.75
CA LEU A 279 -3.42 2.73 15.15
C LEU A 279 -2.50 3.88 15.58
N ASN A 280 -1.65 4.39 14.67
CA ASN A 280 -0.83 5.57 14.96
C ASN A 280 -1.67 6.84 15.07
N CYS A 281 -2.70 7.01 14.23
CA CYS A 281 -3.65 8.12 14.35
C CYS A 281 -4.31 8.14 15.73
N PHE A 282 -4.82 7.02 16.19
CA PHE A 282 -5.41 6.93 17.53
C PHE A 282 -4.39 7.11 18.66
N ALA A 283 -3.17 6.63 18.49
CA ALA A 283 -2.12 6.78 19.52
C ALA A 283 -1.67 8.22 19.67
N ASN A 284 -1.55 8.95 18.56
CA ASN A 284 -1.09 10.34 18.53
C ASN A 284 -2.25 11.33 18.62
N GLN A 285 -3.50 10.89 18.47
CA GLN A 285 -4.70 11.73 18.39
C GLN A 285 -4.60 12.78 17.28
N ASP A 286 -3.99 12.39 16.13
CA ASP A 286 -3.73 13.26 15.00
C ASP A 286 -3.78 12.51 13.66
N PHE A 287 -4.16 13.21 12.57
CA PHE A 287 -4.20 12.69 11.22
C PHE A 287 -2.86 12.93 10.51
N GLY A 288 -1.94 11.97 10.61
CA GLY A 288 -0.61 12.04 10.00
C GLY A 288 -0.42 11.05 8.85
N SER A 289 0.67 11.25 8.11
CA SER A 289 1.11 10.34 7.04
C SER A 289 2.03 9.26 7.60
N TYR A 290 1.48 8.27 8.30
CA TYR A 290 2.25 7.30 9.08
C TYR A 290 2.85 6.18 8.23
N TRP A 291 2.11 5.68 7.26
CA TRP A 291 2.58 4.59 6.40
C TRP A 291 3.76 5.03 5.55
N PHE A 292 3.66 6.20 4.94
CA PHE A 292 4.75 6.80 4.15
C PHE A 292 5.98 7.11 4.99
N ALA A 293 5.83 7.69 6.18
CA ALA A 293 6.93 7.98 7.10
C ALA A 293 7.71 6.73 7.51
N SER A 294 7.11 5.54 7.40
CA SER A 294 7.76 4.26 7.73
C SER A 294 8.76 3.75 6.68
N GLY A 295 8.88 4.39 5.54
CA GLY A 295 9.84 4.05 4.49
C GLY A 295 9.53 4.70 3.14
N THR A 296 10.41 5.58 2.69
CA THR A 296 10.31 6.21 1.36
C THR A 296 10.35 5.14 0.27
N PRO A 297 9.47 5.18 -0.72
CA PRO A 297 9.39 4.18 -1.77
C PRO A 297 10.45 4.39 -2.87
N THR A 298 11.72 4.57 -2.48
CA THR A 298 12.83 4.84 -3.43
C THR A 298 12.86 3.82 -4.56
N TYR A 299 12.70 2.55 -4.20
CA TYR A 299 12.59 1.46 -5.15
C TYR A 299 11.44 1.68 -6.14
N LEU A 300 10.24 2.02 -5.65
CA LEU A 300 9.08 2.25 -6.51
C LEU A 300 9.28 3.44 -7.45
N ILE A 301 9.85 4.54 -6.95
CA ILE A 301 10.16 5.73 -7.76
C ILE A 301 11.16 5.36 -8.87
N ASN A 302 12.20 4.56 -8.56
CA ASN A 302 13.14 4.08 -9.56
C ASN A 302 12.46 3.19 -10.62
N MET A 303 11.52 2.32 -10.19
CA MET A 303 10.74 1.50 -11.11
C MET A 303 9.79 2.33 -11.96
N MET A 304 9.14 3.37 -11.41
CA MET A 304 8.33 4.29 -12.18
C MET A 304 9.14 5.02 -13.26
N ARG A 305 10.38 5.41 -12.95
CA ARG A 305 11.32 5.97 -13.93
C ARG A 305 11.70 4.95 -15.01
N LYS A 306 12.09 3.73 -14.62
CA LYS A 306 12.45 2.64 -15.55
C LYS A 306 11.31 2.35 -16.55
N PHE A 307 10.06 2.39 -16.08
CA PHE A 307 8.86 2.14 -16.91
C PHE A 307 8.23 3.41 -17.52
N HIS A 308 8.89 4.56 -17.38
CA HIS A 308 8.39 5.85 -17.91
C HIS A 308 6.94 6.16 -17.48
N VAL A 309 6.59 5.80 -16.24
CA VAL A 309 5.25 6.08 -15.69
C VAL A 309 5.13 7.56 -15.38
N LEU A 310 4.17 8.20 -16.03
CA LEU A 310 3.90 9.61 -15.81
C LEU A 310 2.94 9.79 -14.64
N PRO A 311 3.17 10.79 -13.75
CA PRO A 311 2.24 11.14 -12.67
C PRO A 311 0.78 11.28 -13.11
N THR A 312 0.54 11.88 -14.29
CA THR A 312 -0.80 12.04 -14.88
C THR A 312 -1.50 10.73 -15.23
N THR A 313 -0.77 9.62 -15.29
CA THR A 313 -1.35 8.28 -15.53
C THR A 313 -1.68 7.55 -14.23
N LEU A 314 -1.28 8.10 -13.07
CA LEU A 314 -1.63 7.58 -11.76
C LEU A 314 -3.05 8.03 -11.40
N GLY A 315 -3.95 7.10 -11.23
CA GLY A 315 -5.38 7.30 -11.07
C GLY A 315 -6.15 6.59 -12.20
N ARG A 316 -7.35 6.12 -11.96
CA ARG A 316 -8.26 5.42 -12.89
C ARG A 316 -7.57 4.56 -13.97
N MET A 317 -6.69 3.67 -13.53
CA MET A 317 -6.05 2.69 -14.40
C MET A 317 -6.97 1.49 -14.61
N TYR A 318 -6.91 0.87 -15.79
CA TYR A 318 -7.70 -0.31 -16.08
C TYR A 318 -6.81 -1.55 -16.17
N ALA A 319 -7.26 -2.65 -15.57
CA ALA A 319 -6.51 -3.90 -15.55
C ALA A 319 -7.45 -5.11 -15.71
N LYS A 320 -6.93 -6.17 -16.35
CA LYS A 320 -7.56 -7.50 -16.32
C LYS A 320 -6.97 -8.32 -15.17
N SER A 321 -7.65 -9.38 -14.75
CA SER A 321 -7.16 -10.26 -13.67
C SER A 321 -5.74 -10.78 -13.90
N SER A 322 -5.33 -11.01 -15.15
CA SER A 322 -3.96 -11.41 -15.50
C SER A 322 -2.89 -10.37 -15.15
N ALA A 323 -3.25 -9.09 -15.05
CA ALA A 323 -2.32 -8.03 -14.68
C ALA A 323 -1.92 -8.08 -13.20
N PHE A 324 -2.74 -8.66 -12.32
CA PHE A 324 -2.41 -8.81 -10.90
C PHE A 324 -1.45 -9.96 -10.61
N ASP A 325 -1.39 -10.93 -11.51
CA ASP A 325 -0.53 -12.11 -11.44
C ASP A 325 0.68 -12.00 -12.38
N ALA A 326 0.89 -10.83 -13.00
CA ALA A 326 2.01 -10.63 -13.90
C ALA A 326 3.34 -10.82 -13.18
N PRO A 327 4.29 -11.56 -13.76
CA PRO A 327 5.59 -11.78 -13.18
C PRO A 327 6.34 -10.45 -13.08
N THR A 328 6.87 -10.16 -11.89
CA THR A 328 7.66 -8.96 -11.66
C THR A 328 9.03 -9.01 -12.34
N GLU A 329 9.48 -10.17 -12.75
CA GLU A 329 10.80 -10.43 -13.36
C GLU A 329 10.88 -10.11 -14.86
N ASN A 330 9.75 -10.16 -15.59
CA ASN A 330 9.62 -9.72 -16.97
C ASN A 330 8.51 -8.65 -17.03
N MET A 331 8.61 -7.66 -16.15
CA MET A 331 7.60 -6.61 -16.07
C MET A 331 7.56 -5.84 -17.38
N THR A 332 6.45 -5.94 -18.07
CA THR A 332 6.10 -5.08 -19.20
C THR A 332 5.28 -3.86 -18.77
N ALA A 333 4.78 -3.87 -17.52
CA ALA A 333 4.01 -2.80 -16.92
C ALA A 333 4.21 -2.78 -15.40
N ILE A 334 4.18 -1.60 -14.80
CA ILE A 334 4.37 -1.40 -13.35
C ILE A 334 3.09 -1.64 -12.53
N THR A 335 1.93 -1.71 -13.17
CA THR A 335 0.62 -1.82 -12.51
C THR A 335 0.55 -2.94 -11.47
N PRO A 336 1.05 -4.18 -11.72
CA PRO A 336 1.06 -5.24 -10.72
C PRO A 336 1.83 -4.85 -9.46
N LEU A 337 2.98 -4.22 -9.62
CA LEU A 337 3.81 -3.79 -8.50
C LEU A 337 3.13 -2.70 -7.68
N LEU A 338 2.55 -1.68 -8.33
CA LEU A 338 1.81 -0.60 -7.66
C LEU A 338 0.62 -1.14 -6.86
N TYR A 339 -0.13 -2.11 -7.42
CA TYR A 339 -1.26 -2.74 -6.73
C TYR A 339 -0.79 -3.59 -5.54
N GLN A 340 0.16 -4.50 -5.76
CA GLN A 340 0.65 -5.42 -4.73
C GLN A 340 1.36 -4.69 -3.58
N SER A 341 2.03 -3.57 -3.89
CA SER A 341 2.68 -2.72 -2.88
C SER A 341 1.71 -1.79 -2.15
N GLY A 342 0.45 -1.66 -2.60
CA GLY A 342 -0.60 -0.88 -1.94
C GLY A 342 -0.67 0.59 -2.37
N TYR A 343 -0.03 0.98 -3.48
CA TYR A 343 -0.17 2.32 -4.07
C TYR A 343 -1.40 2.44 -4.96
N LEU A 344 -1.86 1.32 -5.53
CA LEU A 344 -3.14 1.21 -6.21
C LEU A 344 -4.03 0.20 -5.50
N THR A 345 -5.33 0.39 -5.64
CA THR A 345 -6.35 -0.53 -5.13
C THR A 345 -7.48 -0.69 -6.15
N ILE A 346 -8.29 -1.73 -5.99
CA ILE A 346 -9.49 -1.93 -6.81
C ILE A 346 -10.54 -0.92 -6.34
N LYS A 347 -11.08 -0.11 -7.27
CA LYS A 347 -12.21 0.81 -7.00
C LYS A 347 -13.50 0.32 -7.62
N ASP A 348 -13.42 -0.41 -8.73
CA ASP A 348 -14.60 -0.96 -9.40
C ASP A 348 -14.25 -2.22 -10.22
N TYR A 349 -15.25 -3.01 -10.55
CA TYR A 349 -15.13 -4.19 -11.38
C TYR A 349 -16.34 -4.38 -12.29
N ASP A 350 -16.13 -4.26 -13.58
CA ASP A 350 -17.15 -4.59 -14.59
C ASP A 350 -17.19 -6.11 -14.85
N LYS A 351 -18.28 -6.74 -14.44
CA LYS A 351 -18.49 -8.19 -14.62
C LYS A 351 -18.56 -8.62 -16.08
N THR A 352 -18.99 -7.73 -16.98
CA THR A 352 -19.19 -8.04 -18.41
C THR A 352 -17.85 -8.07 -19.13
N SER A 353 -17.07 -7.00 -19.03
CA SER A 353 -15.74 -6.90 -19.65
C SER A 353 -14.64 -7.59 -18.82
N LYS A 354 -14.93 -7.97 -17.57
CA LYS A 354 -13.97 -8.47 -16.57
C LYS A 354 -12.81 -7.48 -16.34
N LEU A 355 -13.14 -6.20 -16.37
CA LEU A 355 -12.20 -5.09 -16.24
C LEU A 355 -12.27 -4.53 -14.83
N TYR A 356 -11.12 -4.44 -14.19
CA TYR A 356 -10.93 -3.75 -12.91
C TYR A 356 -10.57 -2.31 -13.17
N THR A 357 -11.18 -1.40 -12.42
CA THR A 357 -10.74 -0.01 -12.32
C THR A 357 -9.87 0.11 -11.07
N LEU A 358 -8.66 0.61 -11.24
CA LEU A 358 -7.69 0.82 -10.16
C LEU A 358 -7.49 2.32 -9.95
N ASP A 359 -7.30 2.71 -8.70
CA ASP A 359 -6.95 4.09 -8.32
C ASP A 359 -6.15 4.09 -7.01
N LEU A 360 -5.66 5.25 -6.60
CA LEU A 360 -5.02 5.46 -5.32
C LEU A 360 -6.02 5.14 -4.19
N PRO A 361 -5.63 4.42 -3.12
CA PRO A 361 -6.57 3.98 -2.09
C PRO A 361 -7.19 5.15 -1.32
N ASN A 362 -6.38 6.10 -0.85
CA ASN A 362 -6.79 7.15 0.06
C ASN A 362 -5.88 8.38 -0.02
N LYS A 363 -6.19 9.38 0.81
CA LYS A 363 -5.48 10.66 0.87
C LYS A 363 -4.03 10.50 1.33
N GLU A 364 -3.75 9.64 2.33
CA GLU A 364 -2.38 9.40 2.82
C GLU A 364 -1.46 8.95 1.68
N ILE A 365 -1.91 7.96 0.90
CA ILE A 365 -1.13 7.43 -0.21
C ILE A 365 -1.00 8.45 -1.34
N LYS A 366 -2.07 9.18 -1.64
CA LYS A 366 -2.06 10.20 -2.69
C LYS A 366 -1.05 11.30 -2.37
N VAL A 367 -1.14 11.88 -1.20
CA VAL A 367 -0.25 12.96 -0.76
C VAL A 367 1.19 12.45 -0.70
N GLY A 368 1.47 11.37 0.03
CA GLY A 368 2.83 10.87 0.19
C GLY A 368 3.50 10.46 -1.13
N LEU A 369 2.74 9.84 -2.06
CA LEU A 369 3.29 9.47 -3.37
C LEU A 369 3.67 10.71 -4.18
N PHE A 370 2.80 11.72 -4.25
CA PHE A 370 3.08 12.92 -5.01
C PHE A 370 4.16 13.79 -4.37
N GLU A 371 4.23 13.90 -3.03
CA GLU A 371 5.36 14.51 -2.32
C GLU A 371 6.69 13.82 -2.67
N SER A 372 6.69 12.49 -2.73
CA SER A 372 7.88 11.72 -3.10
C SER A 372 8.26 11.86 -4.59
N LEU A 373 7.32 12.19 -5.46
CA LEU A 373 7.56 12.41 -6.89
C LEU A 373 7.99 13.85 -7.20
N LEU A 374 7.51 14.82 -6.45
CA LEU A 374 7.76 16.24 -6.70
C LEU A 374 9.25 16.59 -6.87
N PRO A 375 10.18 16.08 -6.03
CA PRO A 375 11.61 16.34 -6.18
C PRO A 375 12.22 15.88 -7.51
N ASN A 376 11.55 14.96 -8.23
CA ASN A 376 12.02 14.50 -9.54
C ASN A 376 11.71 15.49 -10.68
N TYR A 377 10.84 16.45 -10.41
CA TYR A 377 10.41 17.49 -11.34
C TYR A 377 10.92 18.88 -10.95
N LEU A 378 11.52 18.99 -9.75
CA LEU A 378 12.15 20.18 -9.22
C LEU A 378 13.65 19.94 -9.04
N GLU A 379 14.52 20.84 -9.49
CA GLU A 379 15.97 20.70 -9.34
C GLU A 379 16.51 21.52 -8.15
N GLY A 380 17.55 21.00 -7.50
CA GLY A 380 18.33 21.71 -6.49
C GLY A 380 17.59 22.02 -5.17
N MET A 381 17.82 23.21 -4.59
CA MET A 381 17.21 23.64 -3.31
C MET A 381 15.68 23.77 -3.36
N PHE A 382 15.09 23.86 -4.54
CA PHE A 382 13.65 24.03 -4.74
C PHE A 382 12.86 22.74 -4.41
N ALA A 383 13.49 21.59 -4.53
CA ALA A 383 12.92 20.31 -4.09
C ALA A 383 12.60 20.27 -2.59
N GLN A 384 13.30 21.07 -1.77
CA GLN A 384 13.10 21.11 -0.32
C GLN A 384 11.98 22.07 0.13
N ASN A 385 11.59 23.03 -0.70
CA ASN A 385 10.60 24.05 -0.36
C ASN A 385 9.25 23.87 -1.06
N GLY A 386 9.14 22.93 -1.99
CA GLY A 386 7.92 22.70 -2.76
C GLY A 386 6.72 22.40 -1.88
N ASP A 387 6.88 21.49 -0.92
CA ASP A 387 5.80 21.08 -0.01
C ASP A 387 5.33 22.24 0.87
N VAL A 388 6.25 23.06 1.37
CA VAL A 388 5.93 24.25 2.17
C VAL A 388 5.16 25.28 1.33
N THR A 389 5.58 25.50 0.09
CA THR A 389 4.89 26.44 -0.82
C THR A 389 3.47 25.96 -1.12
N ILE A 390 3.28 24.67 -1.41
CA ILE A 390 1.95 24.09 -1.66
C ILE A 390 1.07 24.20 -0.42
N ALA A 391 1.61 23.95 0.77
CA ALA A 391 0.89 24.12 2.03
C ALA A 391 0.47 25.59 2.24
N GLN A 392 1.34 26.56 1.95
CA GLN A 392 1.01 27.99 2.00
C GLN A 392 -0.07 28.38 0.98
N MET A 393 0.00 27.87 -0.25
CA MET A 393 -1.06 28.05 -1.24
C MET A 393 -2.41 27.54 -0.72
N SER A 394 -2.44 26.38 -0.06
CA SER A 394 -3.67 25.83 0.50
C SER A 394 -4.28 26.71 1.60
N VAL A 395 -3.42 27.35 2.40
CA VAL A 395 -3.88 28.32 3.42
C VAL A 395 -4.54 29.53 2.76
N LEU A 396 -3.90 30.11 1.72
CA LEU A 396 -4.46 31.25 0.98
C LEU A 396 -5.82 30.89 0.34
N ILE A 397 -5.91 29.75 -0.32
CA ILE A 397 -7.16 29.27 -0.94
C ILE A 397 -8.28 29.09 0.08
N ARG A 398 -7.99 28.53 1.27
CA ARG A 398 -8.98 28.39 2.36
C ARG A 398 -9.44 29.72 2.93
N HIS A 399 -8.63 30.77 2.85
CA HIS A 399 -8.98 32.13 3.23
C HIS A 399 -9.57 32.96 2.07
N ASP A 400 -9.96 32.32 0.98
CA ASP A 400 -10.57 32.94 -0.20
C ASP A 400 -9.62 33.87 -0.98
N ASP A 401 -8.31 33.66 -0.83
CA ASP A 401 -7.26 34.42 -1.54
C ASP A 401 -6.64 33.56 -2.66
N MET A 402 -7.41 33.33 -3.72
CA MET A 402 -6.95 32.61 -4.91
C MET A 402 -5.87 33.40 -5.67
N ASP A 403 -5.99 34.70 -5.72
CA ASP A 403 -5.00 35.58 -6.40
C ASP A 403 -3.63 35.46 -5.72
N GLY A 404 -3.60 35.62 -4.39
CA GLY A 404 -2.37 35.39 -3.60
C GLY A 404 -1.77 34.02 -3.77
N ALA A 405 -2.61 32.97 -3.86
CA ALA A 405 -2.13 31.60 -4.09
C ALA A 405 -1.47 31.45 -5.46
N LEU A 406 -2.04 32.06 -6.52
CA LEU A 406 -1.47 32.03 -7.87
C LEU A 406 -0.20 32.88 -7.99
N GLN A 407 -0.14 34.02 -7.31
CA GLN A 407 1.08 34.83 -7.20
C GLN A 407 2.21 34.07 -6.50
N LEU A 408 1.88 33.34 -5.44
CA LEU A 408 2.84 32.48 -4.72
C LEU A 408 3.36 31.39 -5.63
N LEU A 409 2.47 30.71 -6.38
CA LEU A 409 2.85 29.67 -7.34
C LEU A 409 3.72 30.26 -8.47
N GLN A 410 3.36 31.39 -9.04
CA GLN A 410 4.15 32.07 -10.06
C GLN A 410 5.56 32.43 -9.55
N THR A 411 5.64 32.96 -8.33
CA THR A 411 6.92 33.28 -7.68
C THR A 411 7.76 32.01 -7.49
N PHE A 412 7.17 30.94 -7.00
CA PHE A 412 7.83 29.65 -6.80
C PHE A 412 8.35 29.07 -8.12
N LEU A 413 7.52 29.02 -9.16
CA LEU A 413 7.90 28.55 -10.50
C LEU A 413 9.02 29.36 -11.10
N GLY A 414 9.03 30.69 -10.88
CA GLY A 414 10.12 31.60 -11.32
C GLY A 414 11.46 31.32 -10.65
N THR A 415 11.47 30.56 -9.54
CA THR A 415 12.71 30.13 -8.86
C THR A 415 13.21 28.77 -9.35
N VAL A 416 12.38 27.98 -10.04
CA VAL A 416 12.76 26.66 -10.58
C VAL A 416 13.69 26.88 -11.79
N PRO A 417 14.91 26.29 -11.80
CA PRO A 417 15.81 26.41 -12.93
C PRO A 417 15.19 25.84 -14.21
N TYR A 418 15.51 26.46 -15.33
CA TYR A 418 15.07 26.00 -16.64
C TYR A 418 15.61 24.59 -16.91
N CYS A 419 14.72 23.62 -17.06
CA CYS A 419 15.12 22.24 -17.31
C CYS A 419 15.57 22.06 -18.77
N ASN A 420 16.79 21.54 -18.99
CA ASN A 420 17.30 21.15 -20.30
C ASN A 420 16.69 19.81 -20.81
N VAL A 421 15.37 19.65 -20.71
CA VAL A 421 14.67 18.44 -21.14
C VAL A 421 14.12 18.63 -22.56
N THR A 422 14.26 17.63 -23.42
CA THR A 422 13.80 17.68 -24.82
C THR A 422 12.29 17.83 -25.01
N ASN A 423 11.48 17.61 -23.97
CA ASN A 423 10.02 17.78 -23.97
C ASN A 423 9.61 18.68 -22.80
N HIS A 424 9.82 19.98 -22.92
CA HIS A 424 9.50 20.97 -21.89
C HIS A 424 8.01 21.00 -21.52
N GLU A 425 7.11 20.97 -22.50
CA GLU A 425 5.66 21.05 -22.28
C GLU A 425 5.17 19.85 -21.45
N GLY A 426 5.61 18.64 -21.79
CA GLY A 426 5.27 17.43 -21.05
C GLY A 426 5.80 17.43 -19.61
N HIS A 427 7.01 17.95 -19.40
CA HIS A 427 7.60 18.05 -18.06
C HIS A 427 6.79 18.99 -17.14
N TYR A 428 6.49 20.19 -17.61
CA TYR A 428 5.70 21.15 -16.84
C TYR A 428 4.27 20.66 -16.58
N GLN A 429 3.66 19.97 -17.52
CA GLN A 429 2.35 19.34 -17.32
C GLN A 429 2.38 18.35 -16.16
N GLN A 430 3.40 17.50 -16.08
CA GLN A 430 3.54 16.54 -14.98
C GLN A 430 3.78 17.25 -13.64
N MET A 431 4.64 18.26 -13.62
CA MET A 431 4.94 19.05 -12.43
C MET A 431 3.69 19.75 -11.89
N LEU A 432 2.96 20.45 -12.74
CA LEU A 432 1.71 21.13 -12.36
C LEU A 432 0.65 20.14 -11.89
N PHE A 433 0.54 18.98 -12.55
CA PHE A 433 -0.35 17.91 -12.09
C PHE A 433 -0.02 17.45 -10.67
N ILE A 434 1.27 17.28 -10.33
CA ILE A 434 1.70 16.92 -8.98
C ILE A 434 1.32 18.04 -7.99
N ILE A 435 1.68 19.29 -8.30
CA ILE A 435 1.39 20.43 -7.41
C ILE A 435 -0.10 20.53 -7.11
N PHE A 436 -0.94 20.52 -8.14
CA PHE A 436 -2.39 20.60 -7.95
C PHE A 436 -2.96 19.33 -7.31
N SER A 437 -2.39 18.15 -7.55
CA SER A 437 -2.79 16.93 -6.86
C SER A 437 -2.45 16.97 -5.36
N LEU A 438 -1.34 17.62 -4.98
CA LEU A 438 -0.97 17.82 -3.58
C LEU A 438 -1.91 18.83 -2.88
N LEU A 439 -2.36 19.87 -3.57
CA LEU A 439 -3.41 20.76 -3.03
C LEU A 439 -4.66 19.99 -2.60
N THR A 440 -4.98 18.86 -3.27
CA THR A 440 -6.09 17.99 -2.86
C THR A 440 -5.91 17.41 -1.46
N GLY A 441 -4.68 17.31 -0.98
CA GLY A 441 -4.36 16.85 0.38
C GLY A 441 -4.76 17.87 1.45
N TYR A 442 -4.92 19.12 1.08
CA TYR A 442 -5.09 20.25 2.00
C TYR A 442 -6.44 20.96 1.85
N VAL A 443 -7.21 20.66 0.81
CA VAL A 443 -8.52 21.27 0.50
C VAL A 443 -9.61 20.20 0.49
N VAL A 444 -10.85 20.53 0.83
CA VAL A 444 -11.93 19.62 1.23
C VAL A 444 -12.29 18.60 0.15
N ASP A 445 -12.36 18.98 -1.12
CA ASP A 445 -12.64 18.04 -2.21
C ASP A 445 -12.07 18.56 -3.53
N VAL A 446 -11.43 17.67 -4.30
CA VAL A 446 -10.78 18.09 -5.55
C VAL A 446 -10.79 17.00 -6.60
N GLU A 447 -11.24 17.34 -7.78
CA GLU A 447 -11.02 16.55 -8.98
C GLU A 447 -9.96 17.22 -9.87
N VAL A 448 -8.93 16.46 -10.26
CA VAL A 448 -7.91 16.92 -11.20
C VAL A 448 -7.98 16.04 -12.45
N HIS A 449 -8.26 16.64 -13.59
CA HIS A 449 -8.31 15.93 -14.87
C HIS A 449 -7.22 16.45 -15.80
N THR A 450 -6.60 15.55 -16.55
CA THR A 450 -5.62 15.90 -17.58
C THR A 450 -6.02 15.32 -18.92
N SER A 451 -5.91 16.12 -19.97
CA SER A 451 -6.04 15.65 -21.35
C SER A 451 -5.33 16.63 -22.30
N ASN A 452 -4.46 16.13 -23.19
CA ASN A 452 -3.85 16.85 -24.30
C ASN A 452 -3.51 18.34 -24.01
N GLY A 453 -2.59 18.58 -23.07
CA GLY A 453 -2.13 19.94 -22.74
C GLY A 453 -3.08 20.73 -21.84
N ARG A 454 -3.91 20.07 -21.05
CA ARG A 454 -4.86 20.68 -20.11
C ARG A 454 -4.67 20.13 -18.71
N VAL A 455 -4.98 20.97 -17.73
CA VAL A 455 -5.23 20.55 -16.35
C VAL A 455 -6.53 21.22 -15.92
N ASP A 456 -7.59 20.41 -15.75
CA ASP A 456 -8.88 20.88 -15.27
C ASP A 456 -8.96 20.50 -13.77
N ILE A 457 -9.27 21.47 -12.91
CA ILE A 457 -9.24 21.27 -11.45
C ILE A 457 -10.53 21.83 -10.87
N VAL A 458 -11.14 21.09 -9.94
CA VAL A 458 -12.25 21.57 -9.12
C VAL A 458 -11.80 21.51 -7.67
N LEU A 459 -11.79 22.67 -6.99
CA LEU A 459 -11.45 22.78 -5.58
C LEU A 459 -12.69 23.21 -4.79
N LEU A 460 -13.14 22.39 -3.86
CA LEU A 460 -14.19 22.73 -2.92
C LEU A 460 -13.57 23.12 -1.58
N THR A 461 -13.81 24.37 -1.14
CA THR A 461 -13.44 24.85 0.20
C THR A 461 -14.67 24.98 1.07
N ASP A 462 -14.51 25.37 2.34
CA ASP A 462 -15.63 25.67 3.22
C ASP A 462 -16.46 26.86 2.75
N ILE A 463 -15.85 27.77 1.98
CA ILE A 463 -16.42 29.04 1.57
C ILE A 463 -16.92 29.01 0.12
N ARG A 464 -16.13 28.45 -0.80
CA ARG A 464 -16.35 28.54 -2.26
C ARG A 464 -16.05 27.25 -2.99
N LEU A 465 -16.55 27.16 -4.22
CA LEU A 465 -16.14 26.17 -5.22
C LEU A 465 -15.34 26.89 -6.32
N TYR A 466 -14.08 26.49 -6.50
CA TYR A 466 -13.23 26.98 -7.58
C TYR A 466 -13.19 25.98 -8.73
N ILE A 467 -13.39 26.46 -9.95
CA ILE A 467 -13.22 25.70 -11.19
C ILE A 467 -12.06 26.33 -11.94
N ILE A 468 -10.96 25.58 -12.05
CA ILE A 468 -9.70 26.07 -12.61
C ILE A 468 -9.42 25.32 -13.91
N GLU A 469 -9.21 26.04 -14.98
CA GLU A 469 -8.73 25.53 -16.27
C GLU A 469 -7.35 26.10 -16.55
N LEU A 470 -6.35 25.24 -16.79
CA LEU A 470 -5.00 25.64 -17.13
C LEU A 470 -4.71 25.31 -18.59
N LYS A 471 -4.20 26.28 -19.33
CA LYS A 471 -3.71 26.16 -20.70
C LYS A 471 -2.21 26.32 -20.76
N LEU A 472 -1.58 25.56 -21.64
CA LEU A 472 -0.17 25.70 -21.97
C LEU A 472 -0.04 26.48 -23.29
N ASN A 473 0.78 27.55 -23.28
CA ASN A 473 1.12 28.35 -24.45
C ASN A 473 -0.10 28.93 -25.20
N ARG A 474 -1.08 29.49 -24.44
CA ARG A 474 -2.28 30.12 -25.02
C ARG A 474 -2.56 31.45 -24.32
N ASP A 475 -3.75 31.69 -23.80
CA ASP A 475 -4.13 32.81 -22.97
C ASP A 475 -5.14 32.42 -21.90
N ALA A 476 -5.20 33.16 -20.80
CA ALA A 476 -6.10 32.88 -19.68
C ALA A 476 -7.58 33.05 -20.07
N GLN A 477 -7.90 33.90 -21.04
CA GLN A 477 -9.26 34.07 -21.55
C GLN A 477 -9.76 32.83 -22.27
N THR A 478 -8.90 32.17 -23.05
CA THR A 478 -9.21 30.90 -23.70
C THR A 478 -9.50 29.81 -22.66
N ALA A 479 -8.77 29.79 -21.55
CA ALA A 479 -9.04 28.86 -20.43
C ALA A 479 -10.41 29.16 -19.81
N LEU A 480 -10.72 30.38 -19.49
CA LEU A 480 -12.00 30.81 -18.92
C LEU A 480 -13.20 30.48 -19.83
N LEU A 481 -13.08 30.80 -21.14
CA LEU A 481 -14.10 30.45 -22.13
C LEU A 481 -14.38 28.96 -22.18
N GLN A 482 -13.39 28.11 -21.96
CA GLN A 482 -13.58 26.66 -21.96
C GLN A 482 -14.35 26.17 -20.73
N ILE A 483 -14.14 26.78 -19.56
CA ILE A 483 -14.95 26.48 -18.36
C ILE A 483 -16.43 26.74 -18.68
N ASN A 484 -16.73 27.86 -19.34
CA ASN A 484 -18.07 28.26 -19.70
C ASN A 484 -18.68 27.31 -20.75
N LEU A 485 -17.93 26.91 -21.79
CA LEU A 485 -18.38 26.01 -22.83
C LEU A 485 -18.70 24.59 -22.32
N LYS A 486 -17.94 24.09 -21.34
CA LYS A 486 -18.17 22.77 -20.73
C LYS A 486 -19.29 22.76 -19.70
N ASN A 487 -19.83 23.95 -19.37
CA ASN A 487 -20.93 24.15 -18.43
C ASN A 487 -20.68 23.50 -17.05
N TYR A 488 -19.45 23.57 -16.56
CA TYR A 488 -19.05 22.99 -15.27
C TYR A 488 -19.87 23.55 -14.10
N ALA A 489 -20.21 24.85 -14.14
CA ALA A 489 -21.01 25.50 -13.10
C ALA A 489 -22.35 24.79 -12.86
N GLN A 490 -23.03 24.33 -13.93
CA GLN A 490 -24.30 23.58 -13.78
C GLN A 490 -24.12 22.22 -13.09
N ARG A 491 -22.99 21.54 -13.28
CA ARG A 491 -22.72 20.25 -12.63
C ARG A 491 -22.60 20.38 -11.12
N PHE A 492 -22.15 21.55 -10.64
CA PHE A 492 -21.92 21.83 -9.23
C PHE A 492 -22.94 22.81 -8.62
N ALA A 493 -23.97 23.19 -9.35
CA ALA A 493 -25.01 24.12 -8.87
C ALA A 493 -25.69 23.69 -7.56
N LEU A 494 -25.67 22.40 -7.25
CA LEU A 494 -26.24 21.83 -6.02
C LEU A 494 -25.30 21.86 -4.82
N CYS A 495 -24.04 22.29 -4.97
CA CYS A 495 -23.08 22.32 -3.84
C CYS A 495 -23.42 23.42 -2.80
N GLY A 496 -24.28 24.37 -3.17
CA GLY A 496 -24.77 25.43 -2.26
C GLY A 496 -23.71 26.50 -1.91
N LYS A 497 -22.60 26.55 -2.64
CA LYS A 497 -21.51 27.51 -2.43
C LYS A 497 -21.32 28.40 -3.67
N PRO A 498 -20.87 29.66 -3.51
CA PRO A 498 -20.49 30.50 -4.64
C PRO A 498 -19.43 29.84 -5.51
N ILE A 499 -19.57 29.94 -6.82
CA ILE A 499 -18.65 29.36 -7.80
C ILE A 499 -17.73 30.46 -8.31
N VAL A 500 -16.42 30.16 -8.31
CA VAL A 500 -15.39 31.03 -8.87
C VAL A 500 -14.68 30.30 -10.01
N LYS A 501 -14.60 30.91 -11.15
CA LYS A 501 -13.94 30.39 -12.34
C LYS A 501 -12.55 31.01 -12.48
N VAL A 502 -11.54 30.16 -12.71
CA VAL A 502 -10.14 30.61 -12.81
C VAL A 502 -9.53 30.06 -14.10
N GLY A 503 -9.22 30.95 -15.02
CA GLY A 503 -8.47 30.65 -16.23
C GLY A 503 -6.99 30.96 -16.02
N ILE A 504 -6.09 30.01 -16.29
CA ILE A 504 -4.64 30.17 -16.12
C ILE A 504 -3.94 29.89 -17.45
N ASN A 505 -3.02 30.75 -17.84
CA ASN A 505 -2.07 30.50 -18.92
C ASN A 505 -0.67 30.21 -18.36
N PHE A 506 -0.08 29.11 -18.80
CA PHE A 506 1.29 28.76 -18.49
C PHE A 506 2.15 28.80 -19.75
N ASP A 507 3.22 29.58 -19.74
CA ASP A 507 4.21 29.63 -20.81
C ASP A 507 5.33 28.62 -20.57
N SER A 508 5.37 27.57 -21.39
CA SER A 508 6.38 26.52 -21.29
C SER A 508 7.79 26.94 -21.68
N THR A 509 7.92 28.06 -22.41
CA THR A 509 9.23 28.67 -22.74
C THR A 509 9.81 29.43 -21.56
N LEU A 510 8.96 30.09 -20.78
CA LEU A 510 9.35 30.76 -19.55
C LEU A 510 9.39 29.80 -18.35
N GLY A 511 8.72 28.62 -18.46
CA GLY A 511 8.56 27.68 -17.36
C GLY A 511 7.71 28.23 -16.21
N ASN A 512 6.78 29.15 -16.51
CA ASN A 512 6.05 29.91 -15.49
C ASN A 512 4.60 30.22 -15.91
N ILE A 513 3.77 30.59 -14.92
CA ILE A 513 2.48 31.22 -15.18
C ILE A 513 2.70 32.58 -15.77
N GLU A 514 2.11 32.85 -16.94
CA GLU A 514 2.19 34.14 -17.62
C GLU A 514 1.10 35.08 -17.12
N ASP A 515 -0.16 34.60 -17.11
CA ASP A 515 -1.33 35.37 -16.68
C ASP A 515 -2.45 34.46 -16.15
N TRP A 516 -3.41 35.05 -15.41
CA TRP A 516 -4.64 34.37 -14.99
C TRP A 516 -5.81 35.35 -14.90
N ILE A 517 -7.01 34.82 -14.99
CA ILE A 517 -8.26 35.57 -14.84
C ILE A 517 -9.15 34.83 -13.82
N ILE A 518 -9.66 35.60 -12.85
CA ILE A 518 -10.61 35.10 -11.84
C ILE A 518 -11.96 35.77 -12.10
N GLU A 519 -13.02 34.97 -12.26
CA GLU A 519 -14.40 35.44 -12.50
C GLU A 519 -15.30 34.84 -11.43
N GLU A 520 -16.01 35.67 -10.67
CA GLU A 520 -17.04 35.28 -9.72
C GLU A 520 -18.38 35.17 -10.45
N GLU A 521 -19.15 34.11 -10.18
CA GLU A 521 -20.47 33.85 -10.76
C GLU A 521 -21.59 34.33 -9.81
#